data_f86649d2c19cb096d5d8f82ed6d2e98d
#
_entry.id   f86649d2c19cb096d5d8f82ed6d2e98d
#
_cell.length_a   1.000
_cell.length_b   1.000
_cell.length_c   1.000
_cell.angle_alpha   90.00
_cell.angle_beta   90.00
_cell.angle_gamma   90.00
#
_symmetry.space_group_name_H-M   'P 1'
#
loop_
_entity.id
_entity.type
_entity.pdbx_description
1 polymer ?
#
loop_
_entity_poly.entity_id
_entity_poly.type
_entity_poly.pdbx_seq_one_letter_code
_entity_poly.pdbx_strand_id
1 'polypeptide(L)'
;MLFLPKEVETVITTLQGAGYSPYLVGGCVREMLRGKAPSDYDMTSDALPQEVLRLFGEWAHPTGLQHGTVTVVSGGLPIELTTMRRDGAYRDNRHPDSVTFGTSIEEDLARRDFTVNAIALSPDGTLVDPYGGQEDLKAGVLRCVGEPKRRFEEDALRILRLVRFCSVLGFSAEKETARAVHEARGLLAHVAHERVYTEMNKLLLGENVGETLLTFPDILGVPIPEISPCVGFDQCNYHHCFDVWGHTARAVAAVPPKRELRWTMLFHDLGKPLCRTFDEQGVGHFYGHTAISAQMAEDIMARLHFEKALRDRIRAQLACFDDMFRPERAAIHKEMARLGAETVQNLLYTKQADNAAKAPAGLERAQALWHEAQKIYDELISEGACCSIHELKISGEDLAALGYHGREIGAVLARLLDEVAAEKLPNKPEALQARAVRLWRSGYARHTMKENETH
;
A
#
# COMPACT_ATOMS: atom_id res chain seq x y z
N MET A 1 -16.89 -24.49 18.39
CA MET A 1 -17.08 -23.31 19.25
C MET A 1 -16.07 -22.28 18.77
N LEU A 2 -16.53 -21.09 18.33
CA LEU A 2 -15.64 -20.00 17.93
C LEU A 2 -14.96 -19.49 19.20
N PHE A 3 -13.64 -19.51 19.23
CA PHE A 3 -12.87 -19.08 20.40
C PHE A 3 -12.72 -17.54 20.34
N LEU A 4 -13.28 -16.85 21.33
CA LEU A 4 -13.15 -15.39 21.44
C LEU A 4 -12.03 -15.04 22.43
N PRO A 5 -11.30 -13.92 22.19
CA PRO A 5 -10.40 -13.36 23.18
C PRO A 5 -11.16 -12.97 24.46
N LYS A 6 -10.51 -13.13 25.61
CA LYS A 6 -11.09 -12.78 26.91
C LYS A 6 -11.53 -11.31 27.00
N GLU A 7 -10.82 -10.45 26.32
CA GLU A 7 -11.10 -9.02 26.19
C GLU A 7 -12.45 -8.77 25.54
N VAL A 8 -12.78 -9.51 24.46
CA VAL A 8 -14.06 -9.46 23.75
C VAL A 8 -15.18 -10.05 24.61
N GLU A 9 -14.94 -11.20 25.26
CA GLU A 9 -15.89 -11.82 26.19
C GLU A 9 -16.24 -10.90 27.37
N THR A 10 -15.25 -10.13 27.89
CA THR A 10 -15.47 -9.16 28.95
C THR A 10 -16.44 -8.06 28.53
N VAL A 11 -16.29 -7.54 27.31
CA VAL A 11 -17.21 -6.49 26.79
C VAL A 11 -18.61 -7.07 26.57
N ILE A 12 -18.72 -8.27 26.01
CA ILE A 12 -19.99 -8.98 25.82
C ILE A 12 -20.72 -9.19 27.15
N THR A 13 -20.03 -9.77 28.15
CA THR A 13 -20.64 -10.07 29.44
C THR A 13 -21.03 -8.82 30.22
N THR A 14 -20.27 -7.74 30.09
CA THR A 14 -20.60 -6.45 30.70
C THR A 14 -21.87 -5.85 30.11
N LEU A 15 -22.02 -5.87 28.78
CA LEU A 15 -23.25 -5.41 28.11
C LEU A 15 -24.46 -6.25 28.48
N GLN A 16 -24.33 -7.59 28.45
CA GLN A 16 -25.40 -8.52 28.84
C GLN A 16 -25.82 -8.33 30.30
N GLY A 17 -24.83 -8.15 31.21
CA GLY A 17 -25.11 -7.90 32.63
C GLY A 17 -25.86 -6.59 32.89
N ALA A 18 -25.76 -5.64 31.97
CA ALA A 18 -26.52 -4.37 31.98
C ALA A 18 -27.87 -4.47 31.23
N GLY A 19 -28.20 -5.64 30.67
CA GLY A 19 -29.46 -5.89 29.97
C GLY A 19 -29.47 -5.57 28.50
N TYR A 20 -28.29 -5.32 27.86
CA TYR A 20 -28.15 -5.07 26.44
C TYR A 20 -27.85 -6.33 25.64
N SER A 21 -28.13 -6.26 24.33
CA SER A 21 -27.96 -7.37 23.38
C SER A 21 -26.76 -7.10 22.45
N PRO A 22 -25.52 -7.52 22.84
CA PRO A 22 -24.35 -7.37 21.98
C PRO A 22 -24.29 -8.47 20.91
N TYR A 23 -23.76 -8.12 19.72
CA TYR A 23 -23.40 -9.03 18.65
C TYR A 23 -22.04 -8.66 18.08
N LEU A 24 -21.21 -9.64 17.74
CA LEU A 24 -20.09 -9.44 16.85
C LEU A 24 -20.60 -9.32 15.41
N VAL A 25 -20.00 -8.49 14.59
CA VAL A 25 -20.50 -8.18 13.25
C VAL A 25 -19.37 -7.87 12.26
N GLY A 26 -19.68 -7.91 10.98
CA GLY A 26 -18.77 -7.39 9.96
C GLY A 26 -17.54 -8.23 9.69
N GLY A 27 -16.37 -7.58 9.60
CA GLY A 27 -15.09 -8.20 9.24
C GLY A 27 -14.68 -9.33 10.16
N CYS A 28 -14.83 -9.18 11.46
CA CYS A 28 -14.41 -10.20 12.43
C CYS A 28 -15.23 -11.50 12.29
N VAL A 29 -16.55 -11.41 12.12
CA VAL A 29 -17.40 -12.59 11.91
C VAL A 29 -17.04 -13.30 10.61
N ARG A 30 -16.84 -12.52 9.53
CA ARG A 30 -16.40 -13.08 8.25
C ARG A 30 -15.09 -13.85 8.38
N GLU A 31 -14.05 -13.26 9.01
CA GLU A 31 -12.74 -13.92 9.16
C GLU A 31 -12.84 -15.15 10.07
N MET A 32 -13.61 -15.09 11.15
CA MET A 32 -13.86 -16.27 12.00
C MET A 32 -14.52 -17.41 11.23
N LEU A 33 -15.52 -17.11 10.39
CA LEU A 33 -16.18 -18.12 9.53
C LEU A 33 -15.27 -18.69 8.45
N ARG A 34 -14.22 -17.94 8.06
CA ARG A 34 -13.15 -18.42 7.17
C ARG A 34 -12.06 -19.21 7.90
N GLY A 35 -12.17 -19.39 9.23
CA GLY A 35 -11.16 -20.06 10.04
C GLY A 35 -9.89 -19.22 10.27
N LYS A 36 -9.97 -17.90 10.09
CA LYS A 36 -8.86 -16.95 10.32
C LYS A 36 -9.08 -16.17 11.60
N ALA A 37 -8.00 -15.81 12.29
CA ALA A 37 -8.06 -14.87 13.42
C ALA A 37 -8.36 -13.46 12.90
N PRO A 38 -9.38 -12.76 13.44
CA PRO A 38 -9.63 -11.36 13.11
C PRO A 38 -8.50 -10.45 13.57
N SER A 39 -8.22 -9.39 12.81
CA SER A 39 -7.28 -8.33 13.20
C SER A 39 -7.92 -7.29 14.13
N ASP A 40 -9.22 -7.12 14.02
CA ASP A 40 -10.05 -6.12 14.71
C ASP A 40 -11.40 -6.76 15.06
N TYR A 41 -12.07 -6.21 16.07
CA TYR A 41 -13.37 -6.69 16.53
C TYR A 41 -14.38 -5.57 16.49
N ASP A 42 -15.40 -5.74 15.63
CA ASP A 42 -16.56 -4.89 15.54
C ASP A 42 -17.73 -5.54 16.27
N MET A 43 -18.39 -4.75 17.10
CA MET A 43 -19.60 -5.15 17.81
C MET A 43 -20.72 -4.17 17.52
N THR A 44 -21.95 -4.66 17.61
CA THR A 44 -23.13 -3.82 17.64
C THR A 44 -24.01 -4.21 18.83
N SER A 45 -24.74 -3.24 19.38
CA SER A 45 -25.62 -3.46 20.52
C SER A 45 -26.78 -2.45 20.47
N ASP A 46 -27.85 -2.72 21.21
CA ASP A 46 -28.97 -1.79 21.44
C ASP A 46 -28.64 -0.69 22.47
N ALA A 47 -27.48 -0.77 23.16
CA ALA A 47 -27.01 0.27 24.06
C ALA A 47 -26.71 1.57 23.30
N LEU A 48 -27.24 2.70 23.78
CA LEU A 48 -26.92 4.03 23.23
C LEU A 48 -25.47 4.43 23.55
N PRO A 49 -24.82 5.31 22.76
CA PRO A 49 -23.43 5.70 23.00
C PRO A 49 -23.16 6.24 24.42
N GLN A 50 -24.10 7.01 24.98
CA GLN A 50 -23.98 7.56 26.33
C GLN A 50 -24.02 6.45 27.40
N GLU A 51 -24.78 5.40 27.15
CA GLU A 51 -24.87 4.25 28.06
C GLU A 51 -23.59 3.42 28.01
N VAL A 52 -23.01 3.24 26.81
CA VAL A 52 -21.70 2.61 26.62
C VAL A 52 -20.60 3.39 27.36
N LEU A 53 -20.55 4.71 27.20
CA LEU A 53 -19.60 5.57 27.90
C LEU A 53 -19.76 5.48 29.42
N ARG A 54 -21.01 5.44 29.94
CA ARG A 54 -21.28 5.28 31.36
C ARG A 54 -20.86 3.90 31.88
N LEU A 55 -21.12 2.85 31.09
CA LEU A 55 -20.91 1.47 31.51
C LEU A 55 -19.41 1.11 31.58
N PHE A 56 -18.64 1.58 30.58
CA PHE A 56 -17.21 1.24 30.47
C PHE A 56 -16.27 2.33 31.03
N GLY A 57 -16.78 3.53 31.33
CA GLY A 57 -15.99 4.59 31.97
C GLY A 57 -14.70 4.90 31.19
N GLU A 58 -13.55 4.80 31.87
CA GLU A 58 -12.24 5.11 31.30
C GLU A 58 -11.82 4.20 30.14
N TRP A 59 -12.46 3.05 29.98
CA TRP A 59 -12.17 2.13 28.86
C TRP A 59 -12.89 2.56 27.57
N ALA A 60 -13.87 3.47 27.64
CA ALA A 60 -14.66 3.89 26.51
C ALA A 60 -14.22 5.26 25.97
N HIS A 61 -13.96 5.31 24.67
CA HIS A 61 -13.50 6.51 23.98
C HIS A 61 -14.51 6.90 22.87
N PRO A 62 -14.98 8.18 22.85
CA PRO A 62 -15.99 8.64 21.89
C PRO A 62 -15.39 8.89 20.50
N THR A 63 -15.12 7.84 19.75
CA THR A 63 -14.45 7.92 18.44
C THR A 63 -15.38 8.30 17.28
N GLY A 64 -16.70 8.11 17.44
CA GLY A 64 -17.68 8.36 16.37
C GLY A 64 -19.11 8.56 16.86
N LEU A 65 -19.33 9.38 17.89
CA LEU A 65 -20.64 9.58 18.54
C LEU A 65 -21.76 9.93 17.57
N GLN A 66 -21.48 10.78 16.59
CA GLN A 66 -22.47 11.16 15.54
C GLN A 66 -22.93 9.96 14.70
N HIS A 67 -22.15 8.89 14.68
CA HIS A 67 -22.45 7.64 13.97
C HIS A 67 -22.88 6.52 14.92
N GLY A 68 -22.98 6.80 16.21
CA GLY A 68 -23.33 5.81 17.23
C GLY A 68 -22.17 4.90 17.65
N THR A 69 -20.90 5.25 17.33
CA THR A 69 -19.73 4.39 17.59
C THR A 69 -18.91 4.91 18.78
N VAL A 70 -18.53 3.99 19.67
CA VAL A 70 -17.63 4.17 20.79
C VAL A 70 -16.57 3.07 20.73
N THR A 71 -15.30 3.41 20.88
CA THR A 71 -14.23 2.41 21.02
C THR A 71 -14.06 2.04 22.47
N VAL A 72 -14.20 0.76 22.82
CA VAL A 72 -13.94 0.22 24.14
C VAL A 72 -12.59 -0.49 24.14
N VAL A 73 -11.66 -0.06 24.98
CA VAL A 73 -10.34 -0.68 25.11
C VAL A 73 -10.34 -1.64 26.28
N SER A 74 -10.48 -2.94 26.01
CA SER A 74 -10.48 -4.00 27.00
C SER A 74 -9.14 -4.72 26.99
N GLY A 75 -8.41 -4.72 28.12
CA GLY A 75 -7.10 -5.40 28.22
C GLY A 75 -6.07 -4.96 27.16
N GLY A 76 -6.18 -3.74 26.64
CA GLY A 76 -5.34 -3.22 25.55
C GLY A 76 -5.86 -3.52 24.14
N LEU A 77 -6.93 -4.32 23.99
CA LEU A 77 -7.57 -4.60 22.71
C LEU A 77 -8.67 -3.56 22.44
N PRO A 78 -8.56 -2.76 21.35
CA PRO A 78 -9.64 -1.86 20.94
C PRO A 78 -10.78 -2.64 20.28
N ILE A 79 -12.01 -2.40 20.69
CA ILE A 79 -13.23 -2.99 20.15
C ILE A 79 -14.15 -1.85 19.75
N GLU A 80 -14.52 -1.80 18.47
CA GLU A 80 -15.48 -0.81 17.99
C GLU A 80 -16.90 -1.26 18.30
N LEU A 81 -17.58 -0.55 19.18
CA LEU A 81 -18.97 -0.81 19.57
C LEU A 81 -19.88 0.25 18.95
N THR A 82 -20.75 -0.17 18.04
CA THR A 82 -21.71 0.69 17.37
C THR A 82 -23.12 0.40 17.86
N THR A 83 -23.89 1.42 18.20
CA THR A 83 -25.31 1.25 18.50
C THR A 83 -26.08 0.79 17.26
N MET A 84 -26.89 -0.27 17.39
CA MET A 84 -27.79 -0.73 16.32
C MET A 84 -28.63 0.41 15.80
N ARG A 85 -28.65 0.58 14.49
CA ARG A 85 -29.32 1.71 13.87
C ARG A 85 -29.91 1.36 12.51
N ARG A 86 -30.92 2.13 12.15
CA ARG A 86 -31.46 2.23 10.80
C ARG A 86 -31.11 3.60 10.24
N ASP A 87 -30.54 3.61 9.05
CA ASP A 87 -30.23 4.83 8.32
C ASP A 87 -31.44 5.29 7.52
N GLY A 88 -31.70 6.62 7.49
CA GLY A 88 -32.74 7.25 6.67
C GLY A 88 -32.32 7.36 5.20
N ALA A 89 -32.88 8.36 4.49
CA ALA A 89 -32.49 8.61 3.10
C ALA A 89 -31.10 9.24 3.01
N TYR A 90 -30.43 9.00 1.89
CA TYR A 90 -29.10 9.58 1.61
C TYR A 90 -29.24 10.62 0.49
N ARG A 91 -28.67 11.81 0.67
CA ARG A 91 -28.74 12.91 -0.31
C ARG A 91 -27.40 13.30 -0.90
N ASP A 92 -26.30 12.99 -0.22
CA ASP A 92 -24.95 13.37 -0.59
C ASP A 92 -24.04 12.16 -0.94
N ASN A 93 -24.64 11.00 -1.16
CA ASN A 93 -23.98 9.71 -1.44
C ASN A 93 -22.98 9.28 -0.34
N ARG A 94 -23.24 9.73 0.92
CA ARG A 94 -22.39 9.41 2.07
C ARG A 94 -23.13 9.39 3.42
N HIS A 95 -23.90 10.42 3.72
CA HIS A 95 -24.52 10.58 5.03
C HIS A 95 -26.02 10.38 4.94
N PRO A 96 -26.59 9.54 5.81
CA PRO A 96 -28.05 9.51 5.94
C PRO A 96 -28.53 10.83 6.54
N ASP A 97 -29.64 11.35 6.05
CA ASP A 97 -30.25 12.58 6.57
C ASP A 97 -30.89 12.38 7.96
N SER A 98 -31.10 11.14 8.38
CA SER A 98 -31.51 10.77 9.73
C SER A 98 -30.98 9.40 10.13
N VAL A 99 -30.81 9.19 11.44
CA VAL A 99 -30.42 7.93 12.02
C VAL A 99 -31.38 7.61 13.17
N THR A 100 -31.93 6.41 13.17
CA THR A 100 -32.76 5.89 14.25
C THR A 100 -31.99 4.81 15.00
N PHE A 101 -31.72 5.05 16.28
CA PHE A 101 -31.00 4.10 17.16
C PHE A 101 -31.97 3.13 17.85
N GLY A 102 -31.44 2.04 18.39
CA GLY A 102 -32.21 1.04 19.16
C GLY A 102 -33.11 0.17 18.28
N THR A 103 -32.70 -0.10 17.04
CA THR A 103 -33.42 -0.94 16.10
C THR A 103 -33.04 -2.43 16.30
N SER A 104 -33.62 -3.35 15.53
CA SER A 104 -33.26 -4.77 15.56
C SER A 104 -31.90 -5.02 14.88
N ILE A 105 -31.29 -6.19 15.17
CA ILE A 105 -30.05 -6.61 14.52
C ILE A 105 -30.25 -6.76 13.00
N GLU A 106 -31.40 -7.24 12.54
CA GLU A 106 -31.73 -7.40 11.13
C GLU A 106 -31.73 -6.03 10.40
N GLU A 107 -32.26 -4.98 11.05
CA GLU A 107 -32.24 -3.62 10.51
C GLU A 107 -30.82 -3.05 10.45
N ASP A 108 -29.95 -3.34 11.44
CA ASP A 108 -28.55 -2.96 11.38
C ASP A 108 -27.79 -3.71 10.27
N LEU A 109 -28.06 -4.99 10.08
CA LEU A 109 -27.45 -5.76 9.00
C LEU A 109 -27.95 -5.28 7.61
N ALA A 110 -29.20 -4.82 7.51
CA ALA A 110 -29.81 -4.33 6.27
C ALA A 110 -29.09 -3.12 5.64
N ARG A 111 -28.44 -2.27 6.43
CA ARG A 111 -27.71 -1.08 5.94
C ARG A 111 -26.27 -1.35 5.51
N ARG A 112 -25.75 -2.57 5.73
CA ARG A 112 -24.36 -2.92 5.42
C ARG A 112 -24.13 -3.04 3.92
N ASP A 113 -22.85 -3.07 3.53
CA ASP A 113 -22.43 -3.07 2.14
C ASP A 113 -22.71 -4.41 1.43
N PHE A 114 -22.08 -5.50 1.92
CA PHE A 114 -22.13 -6.82 1.29
C PHE A 114 -22.62 -7.89 2.26
N THR A 115 -23.28 -8.93 1.71
CA THR A 115 -23.85 -10.04 2.47
C THR A 115 -22.82 -10.71 3.38
N VAL A 116 -21.59 -10.91 2.91
CA VAL A 116 -20.47 -11.49 3.67
C VAL A 116 -20.04 -10.65 4.88
N ASN A 117 -20.42 -9.38 4.96
CA ASN A 117 -20.20 -8.47 6.08
C ASN A 117 -21.49 -8.20 6.87
N ALA A 118 -22.62 -8.75 6.43
CA ALA A 118 -23.94 -8.59 7.04
C ALA A 118 -24.37 -9.86 7.80
N ILE A 119 -23.41 -10.47 8.48
CA ILE A 119 -23.60 -11.61 9.37
C ILE A 119 -23.29 -11.15 10.79
N ALA A 120 -24.15 -11.48 11.75
CA ALA A 120 -23.92 -11.23 13.16
C ALA A 120 -23.75 -12.55 13.93
N LEU A 121 -22.88 -12.52 14.94
CA LEU A 121 -22.70 -13.63 15.87
C LEU A 121 -23.19 -13.20 17.26
N SER A 122 -24.22 -13.88 17.73
CA SER A 122 -24.74 -13.73 19.08
C SER A 122 -23.80 -14.35 20.14
N PRO A 123 -23.83 -13.89 21.40
CA PRO A 123 -23.00 -14.45 22.47
C PRO A 123 -23.22 -15.94 22.74
N ASP A 124 -24.38 -16.48 22.44
CA ASP A 124 -24.70 -17.92 22.56
C ASP A 124 -24.13 -18.76 21.40
N GLY A 125 -23.48 -18.13 20.42
CA GLY A 125 -22.91 -18.76 19.23
C GLY A 125 -23.87 -18.86 18.05
N THR A 126 -25.08 -18.32 18.16
CA THR A 126 -26.06 -18.30 17.07
C THR A 126 -25.67 -17.25 16.01
N LEU A 127 -25.69 -17.64 14.74
CA LEU A 127 -25.50 -16.74 13.61
C LEU A 127 -26.82 -16.13 13.13
N VAL A 128 -26.87 -14.82 13.03
CA VAL A 128 -27.97 -14.07 12.39
C VAL A 128 -27.50 -13.67 11.00
N ASP A 129 -28.11 -14.29 9.98
CA ASP A 129 -27.71 -14.12 8.57
C ASP A 129 -28.95 -14.01 7.66
N PRO A 130 -29.66 -12.87 7.70
CA PRO A 130 -30.88 -12.70 6.92
C PRO A 130 -30.64 -12.55 5.41
N TYR A 131 -29.40 -12.36 4.98
CA TYR A 131 -29.05 -12.07 3.58
C TYR A 131 -28.23 -13.18 2.89
N GLY A 132 -28.04 -14.34 3.55
CA GLY A 132 -27.31 -15.49 2.97
C GLY A 132 -25.80 -15.25 2.83
N GLY A 133 -25.22 -14.44 3.71
CA GLY A 133 -23.81 -14.11 3.69
C GLY A 133 -22.89 -15.30 3.90
N GLN A 134 -23.33 -16.35 4.64
CA GLN A 134 -22.58 -17.59 4.82
C GLN A 134 -22.46 -18.40 3.52
N GLU A 135 -23.52 -18.40 2.70
CA GLU A 135 -23.49 -19.08 1.40
C GLU A 135 -22.60 -18.33 0.42
N ASP A 136 -22.73 -17.00 0.35
CA ASP A 136 -21.87 -16.15 -0.49
C ASP A 136 -20.40 -16.27 -0.04
N LEU A 137 -20.12 -16.36 1.26
CA LEU A 137 -18.78 -16.55 1.82
C LEU A 137 -18.17 -17.89 1.37
N LYS A 138 -18.93 -18.98 1.42
CA LYS A 138 -18.50 -20.31 0.94
C LYS A 138 -18.27 -20.32 -0.57
N ALA A 139 -19.11 -19.61 -1.32
CA ALA A 139 -19.01 -19.48 -2.77
C ALA A 139 -17.91 -18.53 -3.24
N GLY A 140 -17.32 -17.72 -2.35
CA GLY A 140 -16.35 -16.67 -2.71
C GLY A 140 -16.99 -15.54 -3.52
N VAL A 141 -18.19 -15.11 -3.16
CA VAL A 141 -19.00 -14.14 -3.90
C VAL A 141 -19.23 -12.88 -3.07
N LEU A 142 -19.11 -11.72 -3.71
CA LEU A 142 -19.47 -10.42 -3.15
C LEU A 142 -20.79 -9.96 -3.74
N ARG A 143 -21.84 -9.99 -2.93
CA ARG A 143 -23.19 -9.54 -3.25
C ARG A 143 -23.55 -8.36 -2.36
N CYS A 144 -24.13 -7.30 -2.94
CA CYS A 144 -24.70 -6.20 -2.16
C CYS A 144 -25.87 -6.68 -1.29
N VAL A 145 -26.00 -6.09 -0.10
CA VAL A 145 -27.21 -6.28 0.71
C VAL A 145 -28.36 -5.51 0.05
N GLY A 146 -29.39 -6.22 -0.39
CA GLY A 146 -30.52 -5.60 -1.11
C GLY A 146 -30.19 -5.21 -2.54
N GLU A 147 -30.72 -4.07 -3.01
CA GLU A 147 -30.55 -3.61 -4.39
C GLU A 147 -29.17 -2.94 -4.60
N PRO A 148 -28.30 -3.46 -5.49
CA PRO A 148 -26.94 -2.96 -5.66
C PRO A 148 -26.86 -1.49 -6.06
N LYS A 149 -27.68 -1.05 -7.02
CA LYS A 149 -27.70 0.35 -7.48
C LYS A 149 -27.96 1.30 -6.32
N ARG A 150 -28.99 1.02 -5.53
CA ARG A 150 -29.32 1.83 -4.34
C ARG A 150 -28.17 1.82 -3.33
N ARG A 151 -27.51 0.68 -3.09
CA ARG A 151 -26.37 0.58 -2.16
C ARG A 151 -25.21 1.47 -2.57
N PHE A 152 -24.91 1.56 -3.86
CA PHE A 152 -23.85 2.44 -4.37
C PHE A 152 -24.24 3.92 -4.37
N GLU A 153 -25.51 4.24 -4.59
CA GLU A 153 -26.04 5.60 -4.47
C GLU A 153 -26.06 6.10 -3.03
N GLU A 154 -26.24 5.23 -2.03
CA GLU A 154 -26.19 5.59 -0.60
C GLU A 154 -24.77 5.94 -0.14
N ASP A 155 -23.77 5.16 -0.47
CA ASP A 155 -22.35 5.48 -0.22
C ASP A 155 -21.51 5.02 -1.41
N ALA A 156 -21.09 5.97 -2.22
CA ALA A 156 -20.29 5.72 -3.42
C ALA A 156 -18.97 5.00 -3.11
N LEU A 157 -18.42 5.12 -1.89
CA LEU A 157 -17.21 4.39 -1.50
C LEU A 157 -17.41 2.88 -1.54
N ARG A 158 -18.63 2.37 -1.41
CA ARG A 158 -18.92 0.93 -1.51
C ARG A 158 -18.48 0.35 -2.84
N ILE A 159 -18.40 1.17 -3.91
CA ILE A 159 -17.84 0.79 -5.21
C ILE A 159 -16.36 0.38 -5.07
N LEU A 160 -15.52 1.25 -4.47
CA LEU A 160 -14.11 0.92 -4.22
C LEU A 160 -13.95 -0.20 -3.18
N ARG A 161 -14.84 -0.27 -2.20
CA ARG A 161 -14.83 -1.37 -1.22
C ARG A 161 -15.08 -2.73 -1.89
N LEU A 162 -15.98 -2.81 -2.90
CA LEU A 162 -16.15 -4.01 -3.71
C LEU A 162 -14.83 -4.42 -4.36
N VAL A 163 -14.21 -3.50 -5.10
CA VAL A 163 -12.96 -3.74 -5.81
C VAL A 163 -11.84 -4.17 -4.83
N ARG A 164 -11.76 -3.49 -3.68
CA ARG A 164 -10.82 -3.87 -2.61
C ARG A 164 -11.09 -5.29 -2.09
N PHE A 165 -12.33 -5.66 -1.85
CA PHE A 165 -12.66 -7.00 -1.35
C PHE A 165 -12.38 -8.08 -2.41
N CYS A 166 -12.55 -7.81 -3.69
CA CYS A 166 -12.08 -8.69 -4.76
C CYS A 166 -10.56 -8.93 -4.63
N SER A 167 -9.79 -7.87 -4.42
CA SER A 167 -8.33 -7.97 -4.27
C SER A 167 -7.90 -8.70 -3.00
N VAL A 168 -8.50 -8.35 -1.85
CA VAL A 168 -8.06 -8.85 -0.53
C VAL A 168 -8.59 -10.26 -0.23
N LEU A 169 -9.82 -10.56 -0.62
CA LEU A 169 -10.46 -11.83 -0.32
C LEU A 169 -10.33 -12.84 -1.46
N GLY A 170 -10.05 -12.40 -2.69
CA GLY A 170 -10.06 -13.23 -3.89
C GLY A 170 -11.47 -13.61 -4.33
N PHE A 171 -12.47 -12.84 -3.94
CA PHE A 171 -13.87 -13.09 -4.26
C PHE A 171 -14.26 -12.42 -5.56
N SER A 172 -15.22 -13.00 -6.27
CA SER A 172 -15.82 -12.42 -7.46
C SER A 172 -17.09 -11.63 -7.10
N ALA A 173 -17.36 -10.54 -7.84
CA ALA A 173 -18.62 -9.84 -7.71
C ALA A 173 -19.78 -10.65 -8.27
N GLU A 174 -20.91 -10.72 -7.56
CA GLU A 174 -22.14 -11.31 -8.07
C GLU A 174 -22.62 -10.51 -9.30
N LYS A 175 -23.29 -11.19 -10.25
CA LYS A 175 -23.59 -10.64 -11.58
C LYS A 175 -24.32 -9.27 -11.57
N GLU A 176 -25.38 -9.13 -10.77
CA GLU A 176 -26.12 -7.86 -10.70
C GLU A 176 -25.32 -6.80 -9.95
N THR A 177 -24.58 -7.21 -8.92
CA THR A 177 -23.64 -6.33 -8.19
C THR A 177 -22.51 -5.85 -9.11
N ALA A 178 -21.93 -6.74 -9.94
CA ALA A 178 -20.91 -6.41 -10.93
C ALA A 178 -21.45 -5.41 -11.97
N ARG A 179 -22.65 -5.65 -12.51
CA ARG A 179 -23.26 -4.71 -13.46
C ARG A 179 -23.45 -3.33 -12.82
N ALA A 180 -24.04 -3.29 -11.65
CA ALA A 180 -24.35 -2.04 -10.96
C ALA A 180 -23.09 -1.25 -10.58
N VAL A 181 -21.98 -1.90 -10.23
CA VAL A 181 -20.73 -1.20 -9.88
C VAL A 181 -20.12 -0.49 -11.09
N HIS A 182 -20.18 -1.09 -12.29
CA HIS A 182 -19.74 -0.44 -13.53
C HIS A 182 -20.66 0.72 -13.93
N GLU A 183 -21.97 0.54 -13.80
CA GLU A 183 -22.95 1.62 -14.08
C GLU A 183 -22.78 2.81 -13.14
N ALA A 184 -22.55 2.56 -11.84
CA ALA A 184 -22.47 3.58 -10.80
C ALA A 184 -21.07 4.21 -10.63
N ARG A 185 -20.04 3.75 -11.37
CA ARG A 185 -18.63 4.17 -11.17
C ARG A 185 -18.43 5.68 -11.12
N GLY A 186 -19.20 6.44 -11.92
CA GLY A 186 -19.12 7.91 -11.96
C GLY A 186 -19.34 8.59 -10.60
N LEU A 187 -20.06 7.94 -9.67
CA LEU A 187 -20.27 8.46 -8.33
C LEU A 187 -18.96 8.59 -7.53
N LEU A 188 -17.91 7.84 -7.89
CA LEU A 188 -16.60 7.92 -7.25
C LEU A 188 -15.94 9.31 -7.39
N ALA A 189 -16.32 10.10 -8.39
CA ALA A 189 -15.83 11.47 -8.55
C ALA A 189 -16.18 12.39 -7.37
N HIS A 190 -17.19 12.03 -6.58
CA HIS A 190 -17.65 12.80 -5.42
C HIS A 190 -17.12 12.26 -4.08
N VAL A 191 -16.34 11.17 -4.09
CA VAL A 191 -15.78 10.60 -2.87
C VAL A 191 -14.54 11.38 -2.44
N ALA A 192 -14.45 11.72 -1.15
CA ALA A 192 -13.28 12.39 -0.58
C ALA A 192 -11.98 11.60 -0.85
N HIS A 193 -10.93 12.31 -1.25
CA HIS A 193 -9.68 11.74 -1.71
C HIS A 193 -8.99 10.87 -0.64
N GLU A 194 -9.10 11.23 0.64
CA GLU A 194 -8.55 10.45 1.76
C GLU A 194 -9.23 9.08 1.90
N ARG A 195 -10.55 9.02 1.61
CA ARG A 195 -11.30 7.75 1.61
C ARG A 195 -10.87 6.88 0.42
N VAL A 196 -10.71 7.48 -0.75
CA VAL A 196 -10.17 6.82 -1.95
C VAL A 196 -8.78 6.24 -1.64
N TYR A 197 -7.87 7.07 -1.11
CA TYR A 197 -6.52 6.66 -0.74
C TYR A 197 -6.51 5.47 0.23
N THR A 198 -7.37 5.51 1.24
CA THR A 198 -7.48 4.44 2.24
C THR A 198 -7.90 3.11 1.61
N GLU A 199 -8.91 3.11 0.73
CA GLU A 199 -9.36 1.90 0.04
C GLU A 199 -8.34 1.40 -0.99
N MET A 200 -7.71 2.31 -1.75
CA MET A 200 -6.66 1.98 -2.71
C MET A 200 -5.43 1.34 -2.04
N ASN A 201 -4.98 1.85 -0.88
CA ASN A 201 -3.90 1.22 -0.13
C ASN A 201 -4.21 -0.23 0.24
N LYS A 202 -5.43 -0.48 0.74
CA LYS A 202 -5.86 -1.83 1.11
C LYS A 202 -6.00 -2.74 -0.13
N LEU A 203 -6.51 -2.19 -1.24
CA LEU A 203 -6.65 -2.90 -2.52
C LEU A 203 -5.28 -3.35 -3.04
N LEU A 204 -4.33 -2.43 -3.10
CA LEU A 204 -2.99 -2.71 -3.63
C LEU A 204 -2.22 -3.75 -2.80
N LEU A 205 -2.51 -3.87 -1.51
CA LEU A 205 -1.91 -4.88 -0.64
C LEU A 205 -2.58 -6.26 -0.73
N GLY A 206 -3.67 -6.40 -1.49
CA GLY A 206 -4.37 -7.67 -1.66
C GLY A 206 -3.56 -8.70 -2.46
N GLU A 207 -3.78 -9.98 -2.16
CA GLU A 207 -3.13 -11.11 -2.85
C GLU A 207 -3.59 -11.24 -4.31
N ASN A 208 -4.85 -10.84 -4.61
CA ASN A 208 -5.45 -10.94 -5.94
C ASN A 208 -5.44 -9.60 -6.68
N VAL A 209 -4.50 -8.72 -6.35
CA VAL A 209 -4.45 -7.36 -6.91
C VAL A 209 -4.34 -7.35 -8.43
N GLY A 210 -3.54 -8.24 -9.04
CA GLY A 210 -3.34 -8.28 -10.49
C GLY A 210 -4.63 -8.50 -11.25
N GLU A 211 -5.39 -9.56 -10.93
CA GLU A 211 -6.68 -9.85 -11.54
C GLU A 211 -7.71 -8.76 -11.27
N THR A 212 -7.66 -8.16 -10.07
CA THR A 212 -8.55 -7.06 -9.71
C THR A 212 -8.29 -5.81 -10.55
N LEU A 213 -7.03 -5.43 -10.76
CA LEU A 213 -6.65 -4.31 -11.61
C LEU A 213 -7.10 -4.55 -13.07
N LEU A 214 -6.95 -5.79 -13.56
CA LEU A 214 -7.39 -6.16 -14.92
C LEU A 214 -8.91 -6.14 -15.07
N THR A 215 -9.66 -6.47 -14.03
CA THR A 215 -11.12 -6.58 -14.07
C THR A 215 -11.82 -5.21 -13.98
N PHE A 216 -11.25 -4.26 -13.23
CA PHE A 216 -11.91 -3.01 -12.87
C PHE A 216 -11.17 -1.73 -13.30
N PRO A 217 -10.52 -1.68 -14.48
CA PRO A 217 -9.75 -0.49 -14.87
C PRO A 217 -10.61 0.76 -15.05
N ASP A 218 -11.85 0.62 -15.52
CA ASP A 218 -12.79 1.72 -15.72
C ASP A 218 -13.29 2.33 -14.40
N ILE A 219 -13.33 1.53 -13.33
CA ILE A 219 -13.67 2.00 -11.98
C ILE A 219 -12.49 2.74 -11.38
N LEU A 220 -11.28 2.16 -11.47
CA LEU A 220 -10.05 2.73 -10.96
C LEU A 220 -9.65 4.02 -11.69
N GLY A 221 -9.99 4.11 -12.97
CA GLY A 221 -9.78 5.30 -13.81
C GLY A 221 -10.66 6.50 -13.42
N VAL A 222 -11.67 6.36 -12.56
CA VAL A 222 -12.43 7.51 -12.07
C VAL A 222 -11.63 8.33 -11.04
N PRO A 223 -11.13 7.74 -9.93
CA PRO A 223 -10.29 8.47 -8.99
C PRO A 223 -8.86 8.73 -9.47
N ILE A 224 -8.36 7.93 -10.43
CA ILE A 224 -7.02 8.06 -11.02
C ILE A 224 -7.18 8.07 -12.55
N PRO A 225 -7.59 9.20 -13.16
CA PRO A 225 -7.88 9.28 -14.60
C PRO A 225 -6.69 8.92 -15.48
N GLU A 226 -5.48 9.04 -14.96
CA GLU A 226 -4.21 8.71 -15.63
C GLU A 226 -4.09 7.21 -16.00
N ILE A 227 -4.91 6.35 -15.40
CA ILE A 227 -5.01 4.93 -15.75
C ILE A 227 -5.67 4.74 -17.13
N SER A 228 -6.71 5.51 -17.42
CA SER A 228 -7.57 5.28 -18.59
C SER A 228 -6.81 5.25 -19.93
N PRO A 229 -5.84 6.14 -20.22
CA PRO A 229 -5.05 6.08 -21.45
C PRO A 229 -4.16 4.84 -21.58
N CYS A 230 -3.85 4.15 -20.47
CA CYS A 230 -3.01 2.96 -20.48
C CYS A 230 -3.77 1.69 -20.87
N VAL A 231 -5.10 1.70 -20.72
CA VAL A 231 -5.97 0.55 -20.98
C VAL A 231 -6.13 0.37 -22.51
N GLY A 232 -5.76 -0.81 -23.00
CA GLY A 232 -5.78 -1.10 -24.44
C GLY A 232 -4.69 -0.38 -25.24
N PHE A 233 -3.73 0.29 -24.58
CA PHE A 233 -2.63 0.97 -25.27
C PHE A 233 -1.55 -0.02 -25.66
N ASP A 234 -1.57 -0.45 -26.93
CA ASP A 234 -0.57 -1.35 -27.51
C ASP A 234 0.81 -0.68 -27.48
N GLN A 235 1.80 -1.40 -26.97
CA GLN A 235 3.17 -0.89 -26.90
C GLN A 235 3.94 -1.02 -28.22
N CYS A 236 3.41 -1.80 -29.20
CA CYS A 236 4.02 -2.01 -30.52
C CYS A 236 5.51 -2.39 -30.43
N ASN A 237 5.87 -3.19 -29.43
CA ASN A 237 7.25 -3.57 -29.16
C ASN A 237 7.32 -5.05 -28.81
N TYR A 238 8.24 -5.79 -29.43
CA TYR A 238 8.39 -7.25 -29.27
C TYR A 238 8.79 -7.69 -27.84
N HIS A 239 9.25 -6.76 -27.01
CA HIS A 239 9.52 -7.01 -25.59
C HIS A 239 8.26 -7.04 -24.73
N HIS A 240 7.13 -6.56 -25.23
CA HIS A 240 5.87 -6.46 -24.51
C HIS A 240 4.78 -7.27 -25.22
N CYS A 241 4.16 -8.20 -24.49
CA CYS A 241 3.03 -9.01 -24.97
C CYS A 241 1.68 -8.53 -24.44
N PHE A 242 1.68 -7.49 -23.62
CA PHE A 242 0.51 -6.88 -23.02
C PHE A 242 0.44 -5.39 -23.38
N ASP A 243 -0.76 -4.82 -23.34
CA ASP A 243 -0.93 -3.36 -23.31
C ASP A 243 -0.30 -2.76 -22.04
N VAL A 244 -0.18 -1.43 -21.96
CA VAL A 244 0.49 -0.78 -20.82
C VAL A 244 -0.21 -1.13 -19.49
N TRP A 245 -1.54 -1.17 -19.46
CA TRP A 245 -2.27 -1.51 -18.25
C TRP A 245 -2.13 -2.97 -17.84
N GLY A 246 -2.22 -3.87 -18.80
CA GLY A 246 -2.02 -5.31 -18.56
C GLY A 246 -0.63 -5.65 -18.06
N HIS A 247 0.41 -4.95 -18.57
CA HIS A 247 1.77 -5.00 -18.03
C HIS A 247 1.82 -4.47 -16.59
N THR A 248 1.29 -3.26 -16.37
CA THR A 248 1.27 -2.62 -15.04
C THR A 248 0.60 -3.50 -13.99
N ALA A 249 -0.58 -4.07 -14.28
CA ALA A 249 -1.31 -4.92 -13.34
C ALA A 249 -0.49 -6.15 -12.90
N ARG A 250 0.21 -6.78 -13.84
CA ARG A 250 1.08 -7.94 -13.56
C ARG A 250 2.32 -7.54 -12.77
N ALA A 251 2.94 -6.43 -13.13
CA ALA A 251 4.10 -5.90 -12.42
C ALA A 251 3.75 -5.50 -10.98
N VAL A 252 2.59 -4.88 -10.77
CA VAL A 252 2.05 -4.60 -9.41
C VAL A 252 1.88 -5.90 -8.62
N ALA A 253 1.31 -6.96 -9.22
CA ALA A 253 1.12 -8.24 -8.55
C ALA A 253 2.43 -8.94 -8.18
N ALA A 254 3.48 -8.75 -8.98
CA ALA A 254 4.75 -9.45 -8.84
C ALA A 254 5.67 -8.88 -7.72
N VAL A 255 5.48 -7.63 -7.28
CA VAL A 255 6.26 -7.09 -6.15
C VAL A 255 5.69 -7.54 -4.81
N PRO A 256 6.51 -7.60 -3.75
CA PRO A 256 6.03 -7.81 -2.38
C PRO A 256 4.89 -6.85 -2.00
N PRO A 257 3.96 -7.25 -1.12
CA PRO A 257 2.81 -6.44 -0.72
C PRO A 257 3.21 -5.33 0.26
N LYS A 258 4.09 -4.43 -0.19
CA LYS A 258 4.49 -3.21 0.51
C LYS A 258 3.91 -2.00 -0.22
N ARG A 259 3.38 -1.04 0.52
CA ARG A 259 2.71 0.15 -0.06
C ARG A 259 3.58 0.86 -1.09
N GLU A 260 4.82 1.17 -0.74
CA GLU A 260 5.75 1.86 -1.63
C GLU A 260 6.01 1.09 -2.93
N LEU A 261 6.17 -0.23 -2.89
CA LEU A 261 6.42 -1.04 -4.08
C LEU A 261 5.20 -1.12 -4.98
N ARG A 262 4.02 -1.40 -4.40
CA ARG A 262 2.76 -1.52 -5.14
C ARG A 262 2.39 -0.21 -5.84
N TRP A 263 2.54 0.93 -5.16
CA TRP A 263 2.30 2.25 -5.74
C TRP A 263 3.36 2.62 -6.78
N THR A 264 4.64 2.36 -6.53
CA THR A 264 5.69 2.58 -7.53
C THR A 264 5.39 1.83 -8.82
N MET A 265 5.02 0.54 -8.72
CA MET A 265 4.67 -0.25 -9.89
C MET A 265 3.36 0.18 -10.55
N LEU A 266 2.39 0.72 -9.80
CA LEU A 266 1.19 1.30 -10.40
C LEU A 266 1.52 2.55 -11.26
N PHE A 267 2.50 3.32 -10.86
CA PHE A 267 2.83 4.60 -11.48
C PHE A 267 3.89 4.52 -12.58
N HIS A 268 4.78 3.49 -12.57
CA HIS A 268 6.01 3.49 -13.36
C HIS A 268 5.84 3.74 -14.86
N ASP A 269 4.74 3.29 -15.44
CA ASP A 269 4.46 3.32 -16.89
C ASP A 269 3.31 4.25 -17.30
N LEU A 270 2.72 5.02 -16.39
CA LEU A 270 1.59 5.92 -16.69
C LEU A 270 1.92 6.96 -17.79
N GLY A 271 3.19 7.32 -17.91
CA GLY A 271 3.66 8.28 -18.92
C GLY A 271 3.80 7.73 -20.35
N LYS A 272 3.81 6.41 -20.54
CA LYS A 272 4.03 5.79 -21.86
C LYS A 272 3.05 6.27 -22.95
N PRO A 273 1.74 6.41 -22.71
CA PRO A 273 0.82 6.89 -23.73
C PRO A 273 1.13 8.29 -24.26
N LEU A 274 1.86 9.12 -23.49
CA LEU A 274 2.16 10.51 -23.84
C LEU A 274 3.45 10.70 -24.63
N CYS A 275 4.32 9.69 -24.74
CA CYS A 275 5.65 9.84 -25.33
C CYS A 275 6.01 8.74 -26.35
N ARG A 276 5.03 7.94 -26.82
CA ARG A 276 5.30 6.93 -27.83
C ARG A 276 5.78 7.53 -29.15
N THR A 277 6.92 7.04 -29.62
CA THR A 277 7.46 7.29 -30.95
C THR A 277 7.66 5.96 -31.67
N PHE A 278 7.86 5.99 -33.00
CA PHE A 278 8.12 4.81 -33.81
C PHE A 278 9.46 4.95 -34.54
N ASP A 279 10.21 3.87 -34.62
CA ASP A 279 11.35 3.81 -35.53
C ASP A 279 10.94 3.46 -36.98
N GLU A 280 11.93 3.34 -37.88
CA GLU A 280 11.70 3.02 -39.28
C GLU A 280 11.10 1.62 -39.48
N GLN A 281 11.21 0.72 -38.50
CA GLN A 281 10.64 -0.63 -38.52
C GLN A 281 9.25 -0.68 -37.90
N GLY A 282 8.73 0.44 -37.41
CA GLY A 282 7.43 0.53 -36.77
C GLY A 282 7.42 0.03 -35.32
N VAL A 283 8.59 -0.11 -34.69
CA VAL A 283 8.72 -0.50 -33.29
C VAL A 283 8.47 0.71 -32.40
N GLY A 284 7.66 0.54 -31.38
CA GLY A 284 7.31 1.59 -30.41
C GLY A 284 8.45 1.83 -29.40
N HIS A 285 8.77 3.10 -29.17
CA HIS A 285 9.72 3.57 -28.18
C HIS A 285 9.08 4.61 -27.25
N PHE A 286 9.52 4.65 -25.99
CA PHE A 286 8.92 5.48 -24.94
C PHE A 286 9.95 6.35 -24.23
N TYR A 287 10.76 7.08 -24.98
CA TYR A 287 11.82 7.91 -24.42
C TYR A 287 11.27 8.97 -23.45
N GLY A 288 11.82 9.01 -22.24
CA GLY A 288 11.45 9.97 -21.20
C GLY A 288 10.14 9.65 -20.47
N HIS A 289 9.52 8.48 -20.71
CA HIS A 289 8.27 8.09 -20.02
C HIS A 289 8.42 8.08 -18.49
N THR A 290 9.58 7.72 -17.94
CA THR A 290 9.83 7.68 -16.49
C THR A 290 9.73 9.05 -15.85
N ALA A 291 10.26 10.10 -16.49
CA ALA A 291 10.14 11.47 -15.99
C ALA A 291 8.67 11.95 -16.02
N ILE A 292 7.93 11.60 -17.08
CA ILE A 292 6.49 11.90 -17.20
C ILE A 292 5.71 11.13 -16.12
N SER A 293 5.98 9.83 -15.97
CA SER A 293 5.35 8.99 -14.94
C SER A 293 5.61 9.50 -13.52
N ALA A 294 6.84 9.94 -13.23
CA ALA A 294 7.20 10.52 -11.94
C ALA A 294 6.43 11.82 -11.65
N GLN A 295 6.25 12.69 -12.65
CA GLN A 295 5.44 13.90 -12.51
C GLN A 295 3.96 13.56 -12.29
N MET A 296 3.39 12.65 -13.09
CA MET A 296 2.02 12.18 -12.90
C MET A 296 1.81 11.55 -11.52
N ALA A 297 2.77 10.74 -11.05
CA ALA A 297 2.74 10.17 -9.71
C ALA A 297 2.72 11.24 -8.62
N GLU A 298 3.53 12.31 -8.76
CA GLU A 298 3.55 13.42 -7.79
C GLU A 298 2.19 14.12 -7.72
N ASP A 299 1.56 14.37 -8.88
CA ASP A 299 0.24 15.00 -8.96
C ASP A 299 -0.86 14.13 -8.36
N ILE A 300 -0.82 12.81 -8.62
CA ILE A 300 -1.75 11.83 -8.03
C ILE A 300 -1.57 11.75 -6.51
N MET A 301 -0.33 11.63 -6.04
CA MET A 301 -0.03 11.54 -4.61
C MET A 301 -0.41 12.82 -3.86
N ALA A 302 -0.25 14.00 -4.49
CA ALA A 302 -0.71 15.26 -3.92
C ALA A 302 -2.24 15.31 -3.84
N ARG A 303 -2.94 14.94 -4.91
CA ARG A 303 -4.41 14.91 -5.00
C ARG A 303 -5.03 13.95 -4.00
N LEU A 304 -4.44 12.78 -3.80
CA LEU A 304 -4.93 11.74 -2.89
C LEU A 304 -4.41 11.90 -1.44
N HIS A 305 -3.69 12.97 -1.13
CA HIS A 305 -3.19 13.29 0.22
C HIS A 305 -2.29 12.22 0.85
N PHE A 306 -1.32 11.70 0.08
CA PHE A 306 -0.35 10.76 0.60
C PHE A 306 0.51 11.37 1.71
N GLU A 307 0.91 10.54 2.68
CA GLU A 307 1.85 10.94 3.71
C GLU A 307 3.22 11.26 3.09
N LYS A 308 3.86 12.34 3.57
CA LYS A 308 5.14 12.82 3.04
C LYS A 308 6.21 11.72 2.95
N ALA A 309 6.35 10.91 4.00
CA ALA A 309 7.36 9.85 4.04
C ALA A 309 7.16 8.79 2.93
N LEU A 310 5.91 8.45 2.60
CA LEU A 310 5.61 7.51 1.52
C LEU A 310 5.85 8.14 0.15
N ARG A 311 5.44 9.41 -0.05
CA ARG A 311 5.72 10.17 -1.27
C ARG A 311 7.22 10.23 -1.57
N ASP A 312 8.03 10.57 -0.56
CA ASP A 312 9.48 10.69 -0.71
C ASP A 312 10.12 9.35 -1.12
N ARG A 313 9.66 8.22 -0.56
CA ARG A 313 10.14 6.89 -0.95
C ARG A 313 9.74 6.51 -2.38
N ILE A 314 8.47 6.71 -2.76
CA ILE A 314 8.00 6.42 -4.12
C ILE A 314 8.74 7.27 -5.15
N ARG A 315 8.90 8.57 -4.88
CA ARG A 315 9.64 9.49 -5.76
C ARG A 315 11.09 9.05 -5.95
N ALA A 316 11.78 8.66 -4.87
CA ALA A 316 13.15 8.17 -4.95
C ALA A 316 13.26 6.91 -5.83
N GLN A 317 12.30 5.99 -5.73
CA GLN A 317 12.26 4.78 -6.55
C GLN A 317 11.99 5.09 -8.03
N LEU A 318 11.00 5.95 -8.32
CA LEU A 318 10.69 6.34 -9.70
C LEU A 318 11.85 7.08 -10.36
N ALA A 319 12.57 7.94 -9.62
CA ALA A 319 13.73 8.66 -10.13
C ALA A 319 14.88 7.74 -10.56
N CYS A 320 15.02 6.59 -9.93
CA CYS A 320 16.07 5.60 -10.22
C CYS A 320 15.52 4.38 -11.00
N PHE A 321 14.24 4.43 -11.44
CA PHE A 321 13.59 3.25 -12.03
C PHE A 321 14.31 2.75 -13.28
N ASP A 322 14.86 3.63 -14.12
CA ASP A 322 15.61 3.27 -15.33
C ASP A 322 17.10 3.02 -15.08
N ASP A 323 17.59 3.26 -13.85
CA ASP A 323 19.00 3.00 -13.54
C ASP A 323 19.36 1.52 -13.81
N MET A 324 20.43 1.31 -14.57
CA MET A 324 20.91 -0.03 -14.91
C MET A 324 21.93 -0.47 -13.88
N PHE A 325 21.54 -1.42 -13.06
CA PHE A 325 22.49 -2.11 -12.18
C PHE A 325 23.29 -3.16 -12.98
N ARG A 326 24.61 -3.08 -12.90
CA ARG A 326 25.42 -4.22 -13.27
C ARG A 326 25.42 -5.21 -12.12
N PRO A 327 25.27 -6.54 -12.35
CA PRO A 327 25.35 -7.56 -11.32
C PRO A 327 26.83 -7.81 -10.92
N GLU A 328 27.48 -6.73 -10.51
CA GLU A 328 28.85 -6.70 -10.03
C GLU A 328 28.84 -6.18 -8.59
N ARG A 329 29.57 -6.86 -7.71
CA ARG A 329 29.57 -6.58 -6.27
C ARG A 329 29.84 -5.09 -5.96
N ALA A 330 30.93 -4.55 -6.53
CA ALA A 330 31.30 -3.15 -6.33
C ALA A 330 30.24 -2.16 -6.88
N ALA A 331 29.52 -2.52 -7.95
CA ALA A 331 28.47 -1.68 -8.50
C ALA A 331 27.25 -1.64 -7.57
N ILE A 332 26.78 -2.80 -7.11
CA ILE A 332 25.65 -2.89 -6.17
C ILE A 332 25.99 -2.24 -4.83
N HIS A 333 27.17 -2.47 -4.29
CA HIS A 333 27.62 -1.85 -3.04
C HIS A 333 27.66 -0.32 -3.14
N LYS A 334 28.13 0.24 -4.26
CA LYS A 334 28.07 1.69 -4.51
C LYS A 334 26.66 2.24 -4.55
N GLU A 335 25.73 1.54 -5.20
CA GLU A 335 24.34 1.97 -5.21
C GLU A 335 23.72 1.89 -3.80
N MET A 336 24.06 0.87 -3.01
CA MET A 336 23.66 0.79 -1.60
C MET A 336 24.22 1.97 -0.78
N ALA A 337 25.46 2.37 -1.03
CA ALA A 337 26.05 3.54 -0.37
C ALA A 337 25.44 4.87 -0.83
N ARG A 338 24.99 4.97 -2.09
CA ARG A 338 24.36 6.17 -2.69
C ARG A 338 22.90 6.34 -2.28
N LEU A 339 22.11 5.25 -2.37
CA LEU A 339 20.65 5.28 -2.24
C LEU A 339 20.16 4.75 -0.88
N GLY A 340 21.01 4.06 -0.14
CA GLY A 340 20.64 3.26 1.01
C GLY A 340 20.25 1.82 0.61
N ALA A 341 20.55 0.87 1.49
CA ALA A 341 20.34 -0.56 1.22
C ALA A 341 18.85 -0.88 0.96
N GLU A 342 17.92 -0.30 1.72
CA GLU A 342 16.47 -0.52 1.54
C GLU A 342 15.98 -0.05 0.16
N THR A 343 16.45 1.10 -0.32
CA THR A 343 16.06 1.62 -1.65
C THR A 343 16.55 0.68 -2.76
N VAL A 344 17.80 0.19 -2.66
CA VAL A 344 18.35 -0.76 -3.63
C VAL A 344 17.58 -2.08 -3.61
N GLN A 345 17.23 -2.62 -2.44
CA GLN A 345 16.37 -3.80 -2.34
C GLN A 345 15.03 -3.59 -3.05
N ASN A 346 14.41 -2.46 -2.82
CA ASN A 346 13.13 -2.12 -3.44
C ASN A 346 13.26 -1.99 -4.97
N LEU A 347 14.37 -1.40 -5.47
CA LEU A 347 14.65 -1.34 -6.90
C LEU A 347 14.88 -2.74 -7.52
N LEU A 348 15.56 -3.64 -6.82
CA LEU A 348 15.71 -5.03 -7.26
C LEU A 348 14.34 -5.72 -7.40
N TYR A 349 13.44 -5.56 -6.43
CA TYR A 349 12.08 -6.10 -6.52
C TYR A 349 11.30 -5.52 -7.70
N THR A 350 11.36 -4.20 -7.91
CA THR A 350 10.63 -3.56 -9.02
C THR A 350 11.18 -3.97 -10.39
N LYS A 351 12.50 -4.12 -10.54
CA LYS A 351 13.13 -4.61 -11.78
C LYS A 351 12.77 -6.06 -12.08
N GLN A 352 12.76 -6.92 -11.08
CA GLN A 352 12.32 -8.32 -11.23
C GLN A 352 10.86 -8.39 -11.67
N ALA A 353 9.99 -7.59 -11.04
CA ALA A 353 8.56 -7.55 -11.33
C ALA A 353 8.27 -7.00 -12.73
N ASP A 354 8.92 -5.90 -13.12
CA ASP A 354 8.81 -5.32 -14.46
C ASP A 354 9.22 -6.34 -15.54
N ASN A 355 10.33 -7.05 -15.33
CA ASN A 355 10.75 -8.08 -16.28
C ASN A 355 9.80 -9.29 -16.31
N ALA A 356 9.28 -9.74 -15.16
CA ALA A 356 8.34 -10.86 -15.11
C ALA A 356 7.02 -10.56 -15.86
N ALA A 357 6.68 -9.28 -16.02
CA ALA A 357 5.51 -8.83 -16.75
C ALA A 357 5.74 -8.56 -18.24
N LYS A 358 6.95 -8.87 -18.77
CA LYS A 358 7.32 -8.72 -20.20
C LYS A 358 7.11 -10.01 -21.00
N ALA A 359 7.37 -9.94 -22.31
CA ALA A 359 7.29 -11.10 -23.19
C ALA A 359 8.31 -12.19 -22.83
N PRO A 360 8.01 -13.48 -23.06
CA PRO A 360 8.91 -14.60 -22.76
C PRO A 360 10.29 -14.50 -23.45
N ALA A 361 10.34 -13.88 -24.62
CA ALA A 361 11.57 -13.72 -25.38
C ALA A 361 12.57 -12.82 -24.63
N GLY A 362 13.70 -13.37 -24.19
CA GLY A 362 14.72 -12.67 -23.41
C GLY A 362 14.47 -12.61 -21.90
N LEU A 363 13.32 -13.10 -21.42
CA LEU A 363 12.94 -13.11 -20.02
C LEU A 363 13.95 -13.89 -19.15
N GLU A 364 14.37 -15.07 -19.59
CA GLU A 364 15.32 -15.91 -18.85
C GLU A 364 16.64 -15.19 -18.57
N ARG A 365 17.18 -14.51 -19.60
CA ARG A 365 18.44 -13.76 -19.43
C ARG A 365 18.29 -12.57 -18.49
N ALA A 366 17.19 -11.85 -18.60
CA ALA A 366 16.90 -10.72 -17.71
C ALA A 366 16.65 -11.18 -16.27
N GLN A 367 15.91 -12.28 -16.09
CA GLN A 367 15.69 -12.88 -14.77
C GLN A 367 17.00 -13.36 -14.13
N ALA A 368 17.87 -14.03 -14.90
CA ALA A 368 19.17 -14.47 -14.40
C ALA A 368 20.02 -13.30 -13.90
N LEU A 369 20.02 -12.18 -14.65
CA LEU A 369 20.76 -10.97 -14.26
C LEU A 369 20.24 -10.39 -12.94
N TRP A 370 18.92 -10.29 -12.76
CA TRP A 370 18.35 -9.74 -11.52
C TRP A 370 18.44 -10.70 -10.34
N HIS A 371 18.41 -12.02 -10.56
CA HIS A 371 18.69 -13.01 -9.51
C HIS A 371 20.14 -12.92 -9.04
N GLU A 372 21.11 -12.76 -9.95
CA GLU A 372 22.50 -12.58 -9.58
C GLU A 372 22.70 -11.26 -8.80
N ALA A 373 22.06 -10.16 -9.23
CA ALA A 373 22.09 -8.90 -8.50
C ALA A 373 21.50 -9.04 -7.09
N GLN A 374 20.39 -9.76 -6.93
CA GLN A 374 19.79 -10.02 -5.62
C GLN A 374 20.72 -10.84 -4.73
N LYS A 375 21.33 -11.88 -5.27
CA LYS A 375 22.29 -12.72 -4.52
C LYS A 375 23.47 -11.89 -3.99
N ILE A 376 24.04 -11.03 -4.84
CA ILE A 376 25.13 -10.14 -4.44
C ILE A 376 24.67 -9.16 -3.34
N TYR A 377 23.46 -8.61 -3.47
CA TYR A 377 22.87 -7.76 -2.43
C TYR A 377 22.74 -8.50 -1.09
N ASP A 378 22.20 -9.72 -1.11
CA ASP A 378 22.03 -10.56 0.09
C ASP A 378 23.37 -10.91 0.75
N GLU A 379 24.40 -11.19 -0.05
CA GLU A 379 25.77 -11.40 0.42
C GLU A 379 26.33 -10.15 1.12
N LEU A 380 26.18 -8.97 0.49
CA LEU A 380 26.62 -7.69 1.07
C LEU A 380 25.92 -7.40 2.40
N ILE A 381 24.62 -7.63 2.50
CA ILE A 381 23.87 -7.47 3.75
C ILE A 381 24.34 -8.46 4.82
N SER A 382 24.52 -9.73 4.46
CA SER A 382 24.95 -10.78 5.41
C SER A 382 26.34 -10.55 5.98
N GLU A 383 27.23 -9.96 5.18
CA GLU A 383 28.60 -9.61 5.58
C GLU A 383 28.66 -8.28 6.36
N GLY A 384 27.57 -7.54 6.48
CA GLY A 384 27.52 -6.22 7.13
C GLY A 384 28.34 -5.17 6.36
N ALA A 385 28.18 -5.16 5.02
CA ALA A 385 28.84 -4.19 4.15
C ALA A 385 28.51 -2.75 4.56
N CYS A 386 29.52 -1.89 4.52
CA CYS A 386 29.40 -0.48 4.92
C CYS A 386 28.66 0.31 3.84
N CYS A 387 27.40 0.66 4.10
CA CYS A 387 26.52 1.35 3.16
C CYS A 387 26.23 2.81 3.55
N SER A 388 26.79 3.29 4.65
CA SER A 388 26.58 4.67 5.11
C SER A 388 27.82 5.26 5.76
N ILE A 389 27.89 6.59 5.81
CA ILE A 389 28.97 7.33 6.50
C ILE A 389 29.04 6.93 7.99
N HIS A 390 27.91 6.64 8.61
CA HIS A 390 27.83 6.28 10.03
C HIS A 390 28.40 4.88 10.32
N GLU A 391 28.52 4.01 9.31
CA GLU A 391 29.09 2.67 9.43
C GLU A 391 30.59 2.63 9.14
N LEU A 392 31.17 3.75 8.68
CA LEU A 392 32.62 3.87 8.51
C LEU A 392 33.32 3.72 9.86
N LYS A 393 34.42 2.97 9.90
CA LYS A 393 35.26 2.79 11.09
C LYS A 393 36.22 3.94 11.29
N ILE A 394 35.82 5.17 10.94
CA ILE A 394 36.48 6.44 11.18
C ILE A 394 35.40 7.49 11.42
N SER A 395 35.59 8.36 12.41
CA SER A 395 34.65 9.40 12.78
C SER A 395 35.04 10.78 12.21
N GLY A 396 34.12 11.75 12.32
CA GLY A 396 34.42 13.14 12.04
C GLY A 396 35.46 13.73 13.00
N GLU A 397 35.50 13.25 14.27
CA GLU A 397 36.50 13.66 15.26
C GLU A 397 37.89 13.19 14.89
N ASP A 398 38.04 11.96 14.39
CA ASP A 398 39.31 11.44 13.87
C ASP A 398 39.85 12.29 12.72
N LEU A 399 38.96 12.71 11.81
CA LEU A 399 39.31 13.59 10.71
C LEU A 399 39.65 14.99 11.19
N ALA A 400 38.95 15.52 12.19
CA ALA A 400 39.28 16.81 12.81
C ALA A 400 40.69 16.80 13.45
N ALA A 401 41.06 15.69 14.10
CA ALA A 401 42.40 15.50 14.63
C ALA A 401 43.50 15.46 13.55
N LEU A 402 43.15 15.12 12.31
CA LEU A 402 44.04 15.16 11.13
C LEU A 402 44.08 16.55 10.47
N GLY A 403 43.32 17.52 10.98
CA GLY A 403 43.29 18.91 10.50
C GLY A 403 42.15 19.27 9.54
N TYR A 404 41.21 18.37 9.27
CA TYR A 404 40.00 18.65 8.48
C TYR A 404 39.00 19.49 9.28
N HIS A 405 38.29 20.43 8.64
CA HIS A 405 37.34 21.29 9.32
C HIS A 405 36.03 21.44 8.54
N GLY A 406 34.92 21.58 9.27
CA GLY A 406 33.62 21.90 8.73
C GLY A 406 33.16 20.97 7.58
N ARG A 407 32.87 21.53 6.40
CA ARG A 407 32.40 20.77 5.23
C ARG A 407 33.45 19.80 4.66
N GLU A 408 34.75 20.01 4.91
CA GLU A 408 35.81 19.11 4.45
C GLU A 408 35.66 17.71 5.04
N ILE A 409 35.22 17.61 6.31
CA ILE A 409 34.98 16.33 6.99
C ILE A 409 33.93 15.51 6.24
N GLY A 410 32.80 16.10 5.89
CA GLY A 410 31.74 15.45 5.14
C GLY A 410 32.20 14.96 3.76
N ALA A 411 32.96 15.78 3.04
CA ALA A 411 33.48 15.44 1.72
C ALA A 411 34.47 14.27 1.77
N VAL A 412 35.33 14.24 2.81
CA VAL A 412 36.30 13.14 3.00
C VAL A 412 35.58 11.85 3.41
N LEU A 413 34.60 11.93 4.32
CA LEU A 413 33.80 10.76 4.71
C LEU A 413 33.04 10.17 3.50
N ALA A 414 32.42 11.01 2.67
CA ALA A 414 31.77 10.57 1.45
C ALA A 414 32.74 9.91 0.47
N ARG A 415 33.96 10.47 0.32
CA ARG A 415 35.00 9.88 -0.53
C ARG A 415 35.50 8.54 0.00
N LEU A 416 35.70 8.42 1.30
CA LEU A 416 36.09 7.15 1.92
C LEU A 416 35.01 6.08 1.76
N LEU A 417 33.74 6.44 1.92
CA LEU A 417 32.61 5.56 1.69
C LEU A 417 32.58 5.08 0.22
N ASP A 418 32.74 5.97 -0.75
CA ASP A 418 32.80 5.59 -2.18
C ASP A 418 33.95 4.62 -2.48
N GLU A 419 35.12 4.81 -1.87
CA GLU A 419 36.26 3.89 -2.05
C GLU A 419 36.06 2.54 -1.34
N VAL A 420 35.37 2.52 -0.19
CA VAL A 420 34.98 1.28 0.50
C VAL A 420 33.94 0.53 -0.32
N ALA A 421 32.89 1.21 -0.79
CA ALA A 421 31.86 0.62 -1.63
C ALA A 421 32.39 0.14 -2.99
N ALA A 422 33.44 0.79 -3.51
CA ALA A 422 34.16 0.35 -4.71
C ALA A 422 35.10 -0.84 -4.46
N GLU A 423 35.16 -1.38 -3.24
CA GLU A 423 36.08 -2.45 -2.81
C GLU A 423 37.57 -2.11 -2.98
N LYS A 424 37.91 -0.82 -3.07
CA LYS A 424 39.28 -0.30 -3.19
C LYS A 424 39.95 -0.05 -1.85
N LEU A 425 39.16 0.06 -0.79
CA LEU A 425 39.60 0.39 0.56
C LEU A 425 38.82 -0.46 1.59
N PRO A 426 39.49 -1.21 2.47
CA PRO A 426 38.79 -1.94 3.51
C PRO A 426 38.27 -0.99 4.60
N ASN A 427 37.04 -1.24 5.10
CA ASN A 427 36.45 -0.49 6.22
C ASN A 427 37.13 -0.86 7.56
N LYS A 428 38.41 -0.51 7.71
CA LYS A 428 39.22 -0.72 8.92
C LYS A 428 39.85 0.59 9.37
N PRO A 429 39.88 0.90 10.68
CA PRO A 429 40.37 2.17 11.19
C PRO A 429 41.73 2.59 10.61
N GLU A 430 42.70 1.69 10.59
CA GLU A 430 44.06 1.98 10.14
C GLU A 430 44.12 2.32 8.65
N ALA A 431 43.36 1.58 7.82
CA ALA A 431 43.31 1.79 6.38
C ALA A 431 42.62 3.10 6.03
N LEU A 432 41.50 3.41 6.69
CA LEU A 432 40.73 4.64 6.51
C LEU A 432 41.55 5.85 6.95
N GLN A 433 42.23 5.79 8.12
CA GLN A 433 43.05 6.85 8.61
C GLN A 433 44.26 7.10 7.69
N ALA A 434 44.93 6.06 7.25
CA ALA A 434 46.04 6.17 6.29
C ALA A 434 45.58 6.82 4.96
N ARG A 435 44.39 6.47 4.49
CA ARG A 435 43.78 7.07 3.29
C ARG A 435 43.44 8.53 3.49
N ALA A 436 42.82 8.89 4.63
CA ALA A 436 42.53 10.26 4.99
C ALA A 436 43.78 11.15 5.03
N VAL A 437 44.87 10.66 5.62
CA VAL A 437 46.17 11.37 5.60
C VAL A 437 46.69 11.62 4.19
N ARG A 438 46.54 10.66 3.27
CA ARG A 438 46.93 10.85 1.86
C ARG A 438 46.05 11.89 1.16
N LEU A 439 44.73 11.90 1.41
CA LEU A 439 43.81 12.91 0.89
C LEU A 439 44.14 14.30 1.42
N TRP A 440 44.50 14.44 2.71
CA TRP A 440 44.96 15.67 3.28
C TRP A 440 46.21 16.23 2.56
N ARG A 441 47.25 15.38 2.36
CA ARG A 441 48.49 15.77 1.70
C ARG A 441 48.31 16.17 0.24
N SER A 442 47.32 15.57 -0.46
CA SER A 442 47.01 15.88 -1.86
C SER A 442 46.16 17.17 -2.01
N GLY A 443 45.68 17.77 -0.91
CA GLY A 443 44.80 18.93 -0.96
C GLY A 443 43.39 18.65 -1.49
N TYR A 444 42.97 17.40 -1.57
CA TYR A 444 41.70 16.96 -2.17
C TYR A 444 40.51 17.78 -1.69
N ALA A 445 40.31 17.93 -0.39
CA ALA A 445 39.17 18.63 0.16
C ALA A 445 39.14 20.12 -0.16
N ARG A 446 40.33 20.75 -0.33
CA ARG A 446 40.47 22.16 -0.68
C ARG A 446 40.15 22.45 -2.15
N HIS A 447 40.39 21.48 -3.04
CA HIS A 447 40.10 21.62 -4.48
C HIS A 447 38.63 21.38 -4.79
N THR A 448 38.01 20.35 -4.19
CA THR A 448 36.61 20.01 -4.41
C THR A 448 35.63 21.11 -3.97
N MET A 449 36.01 21.93 -2.98
CA MET A 449 35.19 23.05 -2.54
C MET A 449 35.23 24.25 -3.49
N LYS A 450 36.35 24.50 -4.18
CA LYS A 450 36.44 25.56 -5.16
C LYS A 450 35.62 25.32 -6.43
N GLU A 451 35.45 24.05 -6.83
CA GLU A 451 34.66 23.67 -8.00
C GLU A 451 33.16 23.82 -7.73
N ASN A 452 32.69 23.54 -6.49
CA ASN A 452 31.26 23.65 -6.11
C ASN A 452 30.80 25.09 -5.80
N GLU A 453 31.71 26.05 -5.66
CA GLU A 453 31.37 27.48 -5.51
C GLU A 453 31.27 28.22 -6.87
N THR A 454 31.58 27.53 -7.98
CA THR A 454 31.57 28.09 -9.34
C THR A 454 30.41 27.57 -10.21
N HIS A 455 29.53 26.80 -9.66
CA HIS A 455 28.26 26.32 -10.25
C HIS A 455 27.09 26.66 -9.32
#